data_993b69f96b7d86a6ec12e2f01f42cd45
#
_entry.id   993b69f96b7d86a6ec12e2f01f42cd45
#
_cell.length_a   1.000
_cell.length_b   1.000
_cell.length_c   1.000
_cell.angle_alpha   90.00
_cell.angle_beta   90.00
_cell.angle_gamma   90.00
#
_symmetry.space_group_name_H-M   'P 1'
#
loop_
_entity.id
_entity.type
_entity.pdbx_description
1 polymer ?
#
loop_
_entity_poly.entity_id
_entity_poly.type
_entity_poly.pdbx_seq_one_letter_code
_entity_poly.pdbx_strand_id
1 'polypeptide(L)'
;MNDIQSFMELTAKIQYRINANDKKPKRFGTAHLLYQSEIHFIEAIGLSDGYSASELSEKLGITNGAVTQVSDKLLKKKLIRKYKKKGNKKAVYITLTKEGVRAYKNHEKFHDGFNKKITAYLSSLSKKEFSAIVRLAELVNENIPDFDTTEDIV
;
A
#
# COMPACT_ATOMS: atom_id res chain seq x y z
N MET A 1 34.21 -6.04 7.11
CA MET A 1 33.11 -6.02 6.15
C MET A 1 32.87 -4.56 5.81
N ASN A 2 32.81 -4.17 4.54
CA ASN A 2 32.65 -2.76 4.16
C ASN A 2 31.22 -2.31 4.56
N ASP A 3 31.08 -1.12 5.14
CA ASP A 3 29.80 -0.57 5.62
C ASP A 3 28.72 -0.51 4.50
N ILE A 4 29.14 -0.28 3.25
CA ILE A 4 28.27 -0.32 2.08
C ILE A 4 27.71 -1.74 1.86
N GLN A 5 28.56 -2.77 1.95
CA GLN A 5 28.11 -4.14 1.79
C GLN A 5 27.10 -4.55 2.88
N SER A 6 27.35 -4.17 4.12
CA SER A 6 26.42 -4.40 5.24
C SER A 6 25.07 -3.72 5.02
N PHE A 7 25.09 -2.50 4.48
CA PHE A 7 23.87 -1.78 4.12
C PHE A 7 23.09 -2.51 3.02
N MET A 8 23.76 -2.96 1.94
CA MET A 8 23.11 -3.69 0.85
C MET A 8 22.52 -5.03 1.31
N GLU A 9 23.22 -5.76 2.18
CA GLU A 9 22.69 -6.99 2.78
C GLU A 9 21.45 -6.72 3.65
N LEU A 10 21.44 -5.61 4.40
CA LEU A 10 20.29 -5.23 5.22
C LEU A 10 19.07 -4.86 4.35
N THR A 11 19.28 -4.10 3.28
CA THR A 11 18.20 -3.75 2.34
C THR A 11 17.61 -4.99 1.67
N ALA A 12 18.43 -5.95 1.24
CA ALA A 12 17.97 -7.23 0.70
C ALA A 12 17.14 -8.03 1.73
N LYS A 13 17.58 -8.08 3.00
CA LYS A 13 16.82 -8.69 4.09
C LYS A 13 15.47 -8.01 4.33
N ILE A 14 15.42 -6.67 4.28
CA ILE A 14 14.18 -5.90 4.42
C ILE A 14 13.22 -6.27 3.28
N GLN A 15 13.67 -6.24 2.04
CA GLN A 15 12.88 -6.61 0.86
C GLN A 15 12.34 -8.04 0.96
N TYR A 16 13.19 -9.01 1.35
CA TYR A 16 12.75 -10.39 1.57
C TYR A 16 11.65 -10.48 2.63
N ARG A 17 11.79 -9.77 3.76
CA ARG A 17 10.78 -9.77 4.84
C ARG A 17 9.48 -9.12 4.43
N ILE A 18 9.52 -8.05 3.64
CA ILE A 18 8.33 -7.41 3.08
C ILE A 18 7.60 -8.42 2.19
N ASN A 19 8.28 -8.99 1.18
CA ASN A 19 7.71 -9.96 0.25
C ASN A 19 7.15 -11.21 0.96
N ALA A 20 7.80 -11.69 2.02
CA ALA A 20 7.32 -12.83 2.80
C ALA A 20 6.05 -12.50 3.61
N ASN A 21 5.93 -11.27 4.10
CA ASN A 21 4.74 -10.81 4.82
C ASN A 21 3.55 -10.58 3.90
N ASP A 22 3.78 -10.10 2.67
CA ASP A 22 2.76 -9.81 1.66
C ASP A 22 1.99 -11.06 1.24
N LYS A 23 2.64 -12.22 1.28
CA LYS A 23 2.03 -13.51 0.98
C LYS A 23 1.11 -14.05 2.09
N LYS A 24 1.15 -13.47 3.29
CA LYS A 24 0.38 -13.93 4.46
C LYS A 24 -0.87 -13.08 4.67
N PRO A 25 -2.08 -13.61 4.37
CA PRO A 25 -3.31 -12.86 4.62
C PRO A 25 -3.58 -12.72 6.12
N LYS A 26 -4.19 -11.59 6.50
CA LYS A 26 -4.53 -11.25 7.90
C LYS A 26 -6.00 -10.83 8.01
N ARG A 27 -6.60 -10.94 9.19
CA ARG A 27 -8.03 -10.64 9.38
C ARG A 27 -8.36 -9.18 9.64
N PHE A 28 -7.46 -8.39 10.13
CA PHE A 28 -7.66 -6.98 10.48
C PHE A 28 -9.00 -6.70 11.21
N GLY A 29 -9.37 -7.57 12.17
CA GLY A 29 -10.59 -7.45 12.94
C GLY A 29 -11.90 -7.79 12.19
N THR A 30 -11.82 -8.31 10.97
CA THR A 30 -12.96 -8.81 10.19
C THR A 30 -13.05 -10.34 10.20
N ALA A 31 -14.16 -10.87 9.73
CA ALA A 31 -14.33 -12.32 9.54
C ALA A 31 -13.48 -12.87 8.38
N HIS A 32 -12.99 -12.02 7.49
CA HIS A 32 -12.29 -12.38 6.26
C HIS A 32 -10.78 -12.27 6.38
N LEU A 33 -10.07 -13.19 5.73
CA LEU A 33 -8.65 -13.05 5.46
C LEU A 33 -8.44 -12.08 4.30
N LEU A 34 -7.58 -11.09 4.50
CA LEU A 34 -7.24 -10.05 3.52
C LEU A 34 -5.77 -10.17 3.15
N TYR A 35 -5.50 -10.26 1.85
CA TYR A 35 -4.17 -10.16 1.29
C TYR A 35 -3.71 -8.71 1.27
N GLN A 36 -2.41 -8.49 1.08
CA GLN A 36 -1.79 -7.16 1.03
C GLN A 36 -2.49 -6.24 0.02
N SER A 37 -2.71 -6.71 -1.21
CA SER A 37 -3.41 -5.92 -2.24
C SER A 37 -4.83 -5.51 -1.84
N GLU A 38 -5.53 -6.33 -1.06
CA GLU A 38 -6.88 -6.03 -0.61
C GLU A 38 -6.89 -5.00 0.53
N ILE A 39 -5.96 -5.12 1.49
CA ILE A 39 -5.90 -4.16 2.61
C ILE A 39 -5.34 -2.80 2.16
N HIS A 40 -4.36 -2.76 1.26
CA HIS A 40 -3.88 -1.51 0.68
C HIS A 40 -4.93 -0.83 -0.21
N PHE A 41 -5.78 -1.59 -0.86
CA PHE A 41 -6.94 -1.04 -1.57
C PHE A 41 -7.94 -0.38 -0.61
N ILE A 42 -8.22 -1.02 0.53
CA ILE A 42 -9.03 -0.45 1.62
C ILE A 42 -8.39 0.84 2.16
N GLU A 43 -7.07 0.84 2.36
CA GLU A 43 -6.29 1.99 2.80
C GLU A 43 -6.36 3.15 1.79
N ALA A 44 -6.25 2.87 0.50
CA ALA A 44 -6.35 3.86 -0.55
C ALA A 44 -7.72 4.55 -0.60
N ILE A 45 -8.80 3.82 -0.33
CA ILE A 45 -10.15 4.40 -0.17
C ILE A 45 -10.20 5.27 1.11
N GLY A 46 -9.63 4.79 2.21
CA GLY A 46 -9.63 5.50 3.49
C GLY A 46 -11.04 5.84 3.98
N LEU A 47 -11.15 6.91 4.76
CA LEU A 47 -12.42 7.43 5.30
C LEU A 47 -13.07 8.48 4.38
N SER A 48 -12.75 8.45 3.08
CA SER A 48 -13.31 9.38 2.08
C SER A 48 -14.74 9.03 1.69
N ASP A 49 -15.38 9.99 1.02
CA ASP A 49 -16.71 9.77 0.40
C ASP A 49 -16.68 8.80 -0.80
N GLY A 50 -15.50 8.28 -1.15
CA GLY A 50 -15.28 7.31 -2.21
C GLY A 50 -14.58 7.86 -3.44
N TYR A 51 -13.98 6.94 -4.20
CA TYR A 51 -13.23 7.18 -5.42
C TYR A 51 -13.84 6.39 -6.58
N SER A 52 -13.71 6.93 -7.79
CA SER A 52 -13.93 6.18 -9.03
C SER A 52 -12.82 5.14 -9.25
N ALA A 53 -13.04 4.20 -10.17
CA ALA A 53 -12.03 3.21 -10.51
C ALA A 53 -10.76 3.85 -11.09
N SER A 54 -10.90 4.92 -11.89
CA SER A 54 -9.75 5.64 -12.47
C SER A 54 -8.92 6.35 -11.39
N GLU A 55 -9.57 7.02 -10.43
CA GLU A 55 -8.86 7.67 -9.31
C GLU A 55 -8.12 6.65 -8.44
N LEU A 56 -8.70 5.45 -8.22
CA LEU A 56 -8.01 4.38 -7.47
C LEU A 56 -6.87 3.76 -8.28
N SER A 57 -7.02 3.64 -9.59
CA SER A 57 -5.96 3.19 -10.51
C SER A 57 -4.73 4.09 -10.43
N GLU A 58 -4.94 5.39 -10.54
CA GLU A 58 -3.89 6.40 -10.42
C GLU A 58 -3.24 6.40 -9.03
N LYS A 59 -4.07 6.43 -7.97
CA LYS A 59 -3.61 6.46 -6.58
C LYS A 59 -2.79 5.24 -6.18
N LEU A 60 -3.11 4.06 -6.72
CA LEU A 60 -2.44 2.80 -6.40
C LEU A 60 -1.34 2.43 -7.41
N GLY A 61 -1.21 3.15 -8.53
CA GLY A 61 -0.26 2.81 -9.60
C GLY A 61 -0.56 1.44 -10.26
N ILE A 62 -1.85 1.06 -10.38
CA ILE A 62 -2.28 -0.23 -10.97
C ILE A 62 -3.27 0.00 -12.10
N THR A 63 -3.47 -1.01 -12.95
CA THR A 63 -4.43 -0.91 -14.07
C THR A 63 -5.90 -0.87 -13.59
N ASN A 64 -6.81 -0.30 -14.38
CA ASN A 64 -8.25 -0.34 -14.12
C ASN A 64 -8.80 -1.77 -14.04
N GLY A 65 -8.20 -2.72 -14.76
CA GLY A 65 -8.52 -4.14 -14.66
C GLY A 65 -8.20 -4.71 -13.29
N ALA A 66 -7.03 -4.38 -12.74
CA ALA A 66 -6.62 -4.77 -11.39
C ALA A 66 -7.53 -4.15 -10.32
N VAL A 67 -7.89 -2.85 -10.47
CA VAL A 67 -8.89 -2.18 -9.60
C VAL A 67 -10.21 -2.95 -9.58
N THR A 68 -10.69 -3.37 -10.76
CA THR A 68 -11.94 -4.14 -10.87
C THR A 68 -11.83 -5.48 -10.15
N GLN A 69 -10.75 -6.23 -10.37
CA GLN A 69 -10.54 -7.54 -9.74
C GLN A 69 -10.48 -7.45 -8.20
N VAL A 70 -9.75 -6.47 -7.65
CA VAL A 70 -9.67 -6.28 -6.20
C VAL A 70 -11.01 -5.80 -5.64
N SER A 71 -11.67 -4.87 -6.32
CA SER A 71 -13.01 -4.39 -5.93
C SER A 71 -14.02 -5.53 -5.84
N ASP A 72 -14.04 -6.44 -6.82
CA ASP A 72 -14.99 -7.55 -6.83
C ASP A 72 -14.74 -8.54 -5.67
N LYS A 73 -13.48 -8.79 -5.31
CA LYS A 73 -13.12 -9.57 -4.11
C LYS A 73 -13.62 -8.89 -2.83
N LEU A 74 -13.41 -7.58 -2.69
CA LEU A 74 -13.82 -6.82 -1.52
C LEU A 74 -15.34 -6.63 -1.43
N LEU A 75 -16.05 -6.52 -2.56
CA LEU A 75 -17.51 -6.53 -2.62
C LEU A 75 -18.09 -7.86 -2.11
N LYS A 76 -17.54 -9.01 -2.56
CA LYS A 76 -17.93 -10.34 -2.08
C LYS A 76 -17.71 -10.49 -0.57
N LYS A 77 -16.65 -9.86 -0.03
CA LYS A 77 -16.35 -9.80 1.41
C LYS A 77 -17.17 -8.72 2.14
N LYS A 78 -18.02 -7.97 1.45
CA LYS A 78 -18.85 -6.87 2.00
C LYS A 78 -18.04 -5.79 2.73
N LEU A 79 -16.80 -5.58 2.30
CA LEU A 79 -15.90 -4.56 2.90
C LEU A 79 -15.99 -3.21 2.20
N ILE A 80 -16.42 -3.22 0.94
CA ILE A 80 -16.70 -2.02 0.16
C ILE A 80 -18.12 -2.04 -0.40
N ARG A 81 -18.58 -0.89 -0.87
CA ARG A 81 -19.81 -0.74 -1.64
C ARG A 81 -19.57 0.19 -2.83
N LYS A 82 -20.32 -0.04 -3.90
CA LYS A 82 -20.37 0.84 -5.07
C LYS A 82 -21.63 1.68 -5.03
N TYR A 83 -21.54 2.95 -5.40
CA TYR A 83 -22.70 3.86 -5.49
C TYR A 83 -22.52 4.90 -6.59
N LYS A 84 -23.62 5.57 -6.96
CA LYS A 84 -23.61 6.70 -7.90
C LYS A 84 -23.94 7.98 -7.15
N LYS A 85 -23.20 9.05 -7.40
CA LYS A 85 -23.50 10.37 -6.81
C LYS A 85 -24.74 10.97 -7.50
N LYS A 86 -25.60 11.69 -6.72
CA LYS A 86 -26.70 12.46 -7.28
C LYS A 86 -26.13 13.46 -8.31
N GLY A 87 -26.71 13.46 -9.51
CA GLY A 87 -26.28 14.35 -10.60
C GLY A 87 -25.21 13.77 -11.53
N ASN A 88 -24.50 12.71 -11.15
CA ASN A 88 -23.55 12.02 -12.03
C ASN A 88 -23.89 10.54 -12.15
N LYS A 89 -24.76 10.20 -13.13
CA LYS A 89 -25.21 8.83 -13.38
C LYS A 89 -24.14 7.95 -14.07
N LYS A 90 -23.09 8.57 -14.65
CA LYS A 90 -22.05 7.85 -15.40
C LYS A 90 -20.92 7.30 -14.50
N ALA A 91 -20.53 8.02 -13.46
CA ALA A 91 -19.44 7.61 -12.59
C ALA A 91 -19.96 6.72 -11.45
N VAL A 92 -19.29 5.58 -11.22
CA VAL A 92 -19.48 4.70 -10.08
C VAL A 92 -18.34 4.94 -9.08
N TYR A 93 -18.72 5.22 -7.85
CA TYR A 93 -17.78 5.46 -6.75
C TYR A 93 -17.72 4.25 -5.82
N ILE A 94 -16.54 4.01 -5.27
CA ILE A 94 -16.23 2.91 -4.36
C ILE A 94 -15.92 3.51 -3.00
N THR A 95 -16.59 3.06 -1.95
CA THR A 95 -16.37 3.51 -0.56
C THR A 95 -16.39 2.32 0.40
N LEU A 96 -15.87 2.51 1.62
CA LEU A 96 -15.85 1.48 2.64
C LEU A 96 -17.25 1.27 3.25
N THR A 97 -17.53 0.04 3.65
CA THR A 97 -18.62 -0.29 4.57
C THR A 97 -18.16 -0.13 6.01
N LYS A 98 -19.05 -0.32 6.99
CA LYS A 98 -18.67 -0.37 8.42
C LYS A 98 -17.58 -1.40 8.70
N GLU A 99 -17.67 -2.59 8.07
CA GLU A 99 -16.64 -3.64 8.19
C GLU A 99 -15.33 -3.24 7.48
N GLY A 100 -15.40 -2.57 6.31
CA GLY A 100 -14.23 -2.01 5.65
C GLY A 100 -13.53 -0.94 6.49
N VAL A 101 -14.27 -0.06 7.15
CA VAL A 101 -13.72 0.92 8.10
C VAL A 101 -13.05 0.22 9.29
N ARG A 102 -13.61 -0.90 9.77
CA ARG A 102 -12.96 -1.70 10.83
C ARG A 102 -11.62 -2.25 10.36
N ALA A 103 -11.56 -2.84 9.16
CA ALA A 103 -10.32 -3.33 8.56
C ALA A 103 -9.29 -2.20 8.42
N TYR A 104 -9.69 -1.05 7.90
CA TYR A 104 -8.86 0.15 7.75
C TYR A 104 -8.22 0.56 9.08
N LYS A 105 -9.04 0.79 10.12
CA LYS A 105 -8.55 1.22 11.44
C LYS A 105 -7.62 0.19 12.11
N ASN A 106 -7.87 -1.09 11.94
CA ASN A 106 -6.99 -2.12 12.48
C ASN A 106 -5.70 -2.27 11.69
N HIS A 107 -5.70 -1.96 10.39
CA HIS A 107 -4.49 -1.86 9.58
C HIS A 107 -3.61 -0.69 10.03
N GLU A 108 -4.20 0.49 10.26
CA GLU A 108 -3.46 1.64 10.82
C GLU A 108 -2.76 1.25 12.14
N LYS A 109 -3.51 0.65 13.08
CA LYS A 109 -2.96 0.20 14.36
C LYS A 109 -1.84 -0.84 14.20
N PHE A 110 -1.94 -1.71 13.19
CA PHE A 110 -0.91 -2.72 12.93
C PHE A 110 0.43 -2.09 12.58
N HIS A 111 0.42 -0.95 11.90
CA HIS A 111 1.63 -0.21 11.54
C HIS A 111 2.10 0.78 12.61
N ASP A 112 1.23 1.18 13.55
CA ASP A 112 1.52 2.21 14.56
C ASP A 112 2.82 1.96 15.33
N GLY A 113 3.06 0.72 15.78
CA GLY A 113 4.24 0.38 16.56
C GLY A 113 5.54 0.53 15.77
N PHE A 114 5.53 0.13 14.51
CA PHE A 114 6.66 0.27 13.59
C PHE A 114 6.85 1.74 13.20
N ASN A 115 5.77 2.39 12.77
CA ASN A 115 5.79 3.79 12.33
C ASN A 115 6.26 4.73 13.45
N LYS A 116 5.80 4.53 14.70
CA LYS A 116 6.25 5.33 15.85
C LYS A 116 7.77 5.27 16.07
N LYS A 117 8.36 4.08 16.00
CA LYS A 117 9.81 3.90 16.16
C LYS A 117 10.60 4.59 15.05
N ILE A 118 10.18 4.39 13.80
CA ILE A 118 10.84 5.00 12.64
C ILE A 118 10.68 6.52 12.67
N THR A 119 9.45 7.02 12.93
CA THR A 119 9.18 8.47 13.01
C THR A 119 9.99 9.11 14.15
N ALA A 120 10.05 8.48 15.32
CA ALA A 120 10.85 8.98 16.43
C ALA A 120 12.34 9.09 16.07
N TYR A 121 12.89 8.06 15.40
CA TYR A 121 14.26 8.11 14.92
C TYR A 121 14.47 9.22 13.90
N LEU A 122 13.62 9.30 12.86
CA LEU A 122 13.73 10.33 11.82
C LEU A 122 13.61 11.75 12.40
N SER A 123 12.74 11.95 13.40
CA SER A 123 12.55 13.23 14.08
C SER A 123 13.74 13.62 14.97
N SER A 124 14.61 12.67 15.34
CA SER A 124 15.82 12.95 16.12
C SER A 124 17.02 13.36 15.26
N LEU A 125 16.92 13.22 13.94
CA LEU A 125 18.01 13.54 13.02
C LEU A 125 18.11 15.03 12.78
N SER A 126 19.34 15.49 12.52
CA SER A 126 19.58 16.82 11.96
C SER A 126 18.98 16.93 10.56
N LYS A 127 18.70 18.16 10.12
CA LYS A 127 18.20 18.43 8.77
C LYS A 127 19.10 17.84 7.67
N LYS A 128 20.43 17.87 7.87
CA LYS A 128 21.41 17.32 6.92
C LYS A 128 21.31 15.80 6.82
N GLU A 129 21.23 15.10 7.96
CA GLU A 129 21.09 13.64 8.01
C GLU A 129 19.75 13.19 7.41
N PHE A 130 18.66 13.87 7.76
CA PHE A 130 17.35 13.58 7.19
C PHE A 130 17.33 13.76 5.67
N SER A 131 17.92 14.86 5.15
CA SER A 131 18.03 15.09 3.71
C SER A 131 18.83 14.01 2.99
N ALA A 132 19.90 13.48 3.61
CA ALA A 132 20.68 12.38 3.03
C ALA A 132 19.85 11.08 2.93
N ILE A 133 19.02 10.78 3.93
CA ILE A 133 18.11 9.62 3.90
C ILE A 133 17.06 9.77 2.81
N VAL A 134 16.44 10.96 2.69
CA VAL A 134 15.46 11.24 1.64
C VAL A 134 16.10 11.06 0.26
N ARG A 135 17.28 11.63 0.04
CA ARG A 135 18.01 11.50 -1.24
C ARG A 135 18.33 10.05 -1.57
N LEU A 136 18.73 9.24 -0.57
CA LEU A 136 18.95 7.80 -0.77
C LEU A 136 17.65 7.08 -1.17
N ALA A 137 16.55 7.39 -0.52
CA ALA A 137 15.24 6.79 -0.85
C ALA A 137 14.79 7.17 -2.28
N GLU A 138 15.02 8.43 -2.70
CA GLU A 138 14.78 8.89 -4.07
C GLU A 138 15.63 8.11 -5.08
N LEU A 139 16.95 7.98 -4.84
CA LEU A 139 17.85 7.23 -5.70
C LEU A 139 17.43 5.75 -5.83
N VAL A 140 17.02 5.13 -4.74
CA VAL A 140 16.51 3.75 -4.79
C VAL A 140 15.24 3.67 -5.64
N ASN A 141 14.28 4.58 -5.44
CA ASN A 141 13.03 4.60 -6.18
C ASN A 141 13.23 4.85 -7.69
N GLU A 142 14.14 5.76 -8.05
CA GLU A 142 14.47 6.10 -9.44
C GLU A 142 15.17 4.94 -10.19
N ASN A 143 15.84 4.03 -9.46
CA ASN A 143 16.65 2.95 -10.04
C ASN A 143 16.08 1.53 -9.77
N ILE A 144 14.85 1.41 -9.28
CA ILE A 144 14.17 0.11 -9.22
C ILE A 144 13.94 -0.35 -10.66
N PRO A 145 14.46 -1.54 -11.07
CA PRO A 145 14.24 -2.05 -12.41
C PRO A 145 12.75 -2.26 -12.69
N ASP A 146 12.29 -1.81 -13.85
CA ASP A 146 10.94 -2.10 -14.33
C ASP A 146 10.95 -3.50 -14.95
N PHE A 147 10.37 -4.48 -14.27
CA PHE A 147 10.35 -5.87 -14.73
C PHE A 147 9.36 -6.15 -15.88
N ASP A 148 8.66 -5.10 -16.37
CA ASP A 148 7.80 -5.21 -17.56
C ASP A 148 8.57 -5.14 -18.89
N THR A 149 9.86 -4.86 -18.86
CA THR A 149 10.70 -4.95 -20.07
C THR A 149 11.17 -6.37 -20.23
N THR A 150 10.62 -7.07 -21.22
CA THR A 150 11.03 -8.40 -21.73
C THR A 150 12.41 -8.36 -22.45
N GLU A 151 13.37 -7.66 -21.89
CA GLU A 151 14.75 -7.79 -22.32
C GLU A 151 15.42 -8.85 -21.44
N ASP A 152 15.62 -10.02 -22.03
CA ASP A 152 16.39 -11.11 -21.45
C ASP A 152 17.72 -10.56 -20.95
N ILE A 153 17.99 -10.75 -19.65
CA ILE A 153 19.32 -10.54 -19.10
C ILE A 153 20.19 -11.67 -19.69
N VAL A 154 20.94 -11.34 -20.73
CA VAL A 154 21.95 -12.23 -21.33
C VAL A 154 23.17 -12.26 -20.40
#